data_25be81b55d088794e4d4b68efa9b2c09
#
_entry.id   25be81b55d088794e4d4b68efa9b2c09
#
_cell.length_a   1.000
_cell.length_b   1.000
_cell.length_c   1.000
_cell.angle_alpha   90.00
_cell.angle_beta   90.00
_cell.angle_gamma   90.00
#
_symmetry.space_group_name_H-M   'P 1'
#
loop_
_entity.id
_entity.type
_entity.pdbx_description
1 polymer ?
#
loop_
_entity_poly.entity_id
_entity_poly.type
_entity_poly.pdbx_seq_one_letter_code
_entity_poly.pdbx_strand_id
1 'polypeptide(L)'
;MYKRQDSATEGSVKIAGKDIVHFNEKQLVNYRRKDIGFVFQFYNLMQNLTAVENVALSESEEGMDAAEALKLVGLENRKNNFPAQLSGGEQQRVAIARAVVKNPKLLLCDEPTGALDSATGKNIVSLLLSLAKKKDKTIVVVTHNAKLAEVADRVIRLSDGRIVSDEHIEAPKSPEEINLSLIHISE
;
A
#
# COMPACT_ATOMS: atom_id res chain seq x y z
N MET A 1 12.30 6.83 -17.06
CA MET A 1 12.88 7.57 -15.92
C MET A 1 11.90 8.67 -15.55
N TYR A 2 10.96 8.40 -14.63
CA TYR A 2 9.94 9.37 -14.22
C TYR A 2 10.57 10.36 -13.24
N LYS A 3 11.07 11.47 -13.79
CA LYS A 3 11.58 12.62 -13.05
C LYS A 3 10.52 13.72 -12.95
N ARG A 4 9.34 13.41 -12.49
CA ARG A 4 8.41 14.45 -12.03
C ARG A 4 7.85 14.07 -10.69
N GLN A 5 8.52 14.58 -9.70
CA GLN A 5 7.93 14.82 -8.41
C GLN A 5 7.17 16.13 -8.57
N ASP A 6 5.86 16.03 -8.73
CA ASP A 6 5.03 17.21 -8.68
C ASP A 6 5.15 17.78 -7.26
N SER A 7 5.74 18.95 -7.16
CA SER A 7 5.74 19.73 -5.92
C SER A 7 4.43 20.50 -5.86
N ALA A 8 3.86 20.64 -4.67
CA ALA A 8 2.71 21.50 -4.48
C ALA A 8 3.08 22.93 -4.92
N THR A 9 2.27 23.51 -5.83
CA THR A 9 2.47 24.88 -6.30
C THR A 9 2.14 25.87 -5.19
N GLU A 10 1.11 25.57 -4.40
CA GLU A 10 0.64 26.35 -3.27
C GLU A 10 0.10 25.43 -2.17
N GLY A 11 -0.02 25.94 -0.95
CA GLY A 11 -0.55 25.22 0.20
C GLY A 11 0.49 24.47 1.01
N SER A 12 0.05 23.55 1.88
CA SER A 12 0.90 22.73 2.75
C SER A 12 0.54 21.26 2.67
N VAL A 13 1.53 20.39 2.79
CA VAL A 13 1.36 18.94 2.91
C VAL A 13 1.97 18.50 4.22
N LYS A 14 1.12 18.17 5.20
CA LYS A 14 1.55 17.77 6.54
C LYS A 14 1.33 16.27 6.74
N ILE A 15 2.40 15.54 7.07
CA ILE A 15 2.35 14.12 7.39
C ILE A 15 3.01 13.93 8.76
N ALA A 16 2.30 13.33 9.72
CA ALA A 16 2.74 13.19 11.11
C ALA A 16 3.24 14.52 11.70
N GLY A 17 2.53 15.63 11.42
CA GLY A 17 2.85 16.97 11.90
C GLY A 17 4.00 17.68 11.19
N LYS A 18 4.70 17.04 10.26
CA LYS A 18 5.80 17.64 9.48
C LYS A 18 5.28 18.15 8.14
N ASP A 19 5.52 19.43 7.83
CA ASP A 19 5.26 19.99 6.51
C ASP A 19 6.39 19.60 5.55
N ILE A 20 6.05 18.82 4.51
CA ILE A 20 7.02 18.28 3.57
C ILE A 20 7.18 19.12 2.30
N VAL A 21 6.36 20.15 2.10
CA VAL A 21 6.42 21.03 0.91
C VAL A 21 7.76 21.74 0.80
N HIS A 22 8.35 22.12 1.94
CA HIS A 22 9.62 22.83 2.01
C HIS A 22 10.85 21.92 2.11
N PHE A 23 10.68 20.60 2.02
CA PHE A 23 11.79 19.67 2.06
C PHE A 23 12.63 19.78 0.79
N ASN A 24 13.96 19.85 0.96
CA ASN A 24 14.88 19.72 -0.17
C ASN A 24 14.91 18.25 -0.66
N GLU A 25 15.55 18.01 -1.80
CA GLU A 25 15.60 16.69 -2.43
C GLU A 25 16.16 15.59 -1.49
N LYS A 26 17.22 15.89 -0.74
CA LYS A 26 17.81 14.94 0.24
C LYS A 26 16.84 14.63 1.38
N GLN A 27 16.12 15.62 1.88
CA GLN A 27 15.10 15.46 2.91
C GLN A 27 13.93 14.62 2.40
N LEU A 28 13.46 14.87 1.17
CA LEU A 28 12.40 14.08 0.54
C LEU A 28 12.79 12.62 0.31
N VAL A 29 14.03 12.36 -0.15
CA VAL A 29 14.56 11.01 -0.31
C VAL A 29 14.59 10.28 1.03
N ASN A 30 15.14 10.91 2.06
CA ASN A 30 15.22 10.33 3.40
C ASN A 30 13.83 10.08 4.00
N TYR A 31 12.92 11.03 3.83
CA TYR A 31 11.53 10.92 4.27
C TYR A 31 10.81 9.74 3.60
N ARG A 32 10.89 9.61 2.27
CA ARG A 32 10.31 8.46 1.54
C ARG A 32 10.93 7.14 1.97
N ARG A 33 12.25 7.14 2.22
CA ARG A 33 12.96 5.94 2.66
C ARG A 33 12.48 5.47 4.03
N LYS A 34 12.20 6.38 4.97
CA LYS A 34 11.87 6.04 6.36
C LYS A 34 10.36 5.97 6.62
N ASP A 35 9.63 7.01 6.23
CA ASP A 35 8.26 7.24 6.72
C ASP A 35 7.16 6.80 5.75
N ILE A 36 7.48 6.52 4.46
CA ILE A 36 6.47 6.16 3.45
C ILE A 36 6.73 4.75 2.89
N GLY A 37 5.73 3.87 2.97
CA GLY A 37 5.69 2.61 2.25
C GLY A 37 4.87 2.76 0.96
N PHE A 38 5.31 2.07 -0.12
CA PHE A 38 4.59 2.06 -1.40
C PHE A 38 4.22 0.62 -1.76
N VAL A 39 2.96 0.43 -2.14
CA VAL A 39 2.42 -0.81 -2.71
C VAL A 39 1.85 -0.49 -4.08
N PHE A 40 2.31 -1.16 -5.12
CA PHE A 40 1.90 -0.93 -6.50
C PHE A 40 1.05 -2.09 -7.03
N GLN A 41 0.25 -1.84 -8.04
CA GLN A 41 -0.58 -2.83 -8.73
C GLN A 41 0.26 -3.97 -9.32
N PHE A 42 1.39 -3.68 -9.91
CA PHE A 42 2.32 -4.64 -10.54
C PHE A 42 3.47 -4.98 -9.59
N TYR A 43 3.23 -5.40 -8.42
CA TYR A 43 4.12 -5.87 -7.34
C TYR A 43 5.57 -5.32 -7.33
N ASN A 44 6.18 -5.05 -8.48
CA ASN A 44 7.54 -4.53 -8.69
C ASN A 44 8.61 -5.31 -7.90
N LEU A 45 8.50 -6.64 -7.91
CA LEU A 45 9.48 -7.52 -7.28
C LEU A 45 10.67 -7.77 -8.22
N MET A 46 11.85 -7.85 -7.63
CA MET A 46 13.07 -8.27 -8.33
C MET A 46 12.98 -9.78 -8.58
N GLN A 47 12.93 -10.18 -9.85
CA GLN A 47 12.68 -11.57 -10.27
C GLN A 47 13.81 -12.54 -9.90
N ASN A 48 15.03 -12.03 -9.75
CA ASN A 48 16.24 -12.76 -9.38
C ASN A 48 16.52 -12.81 -7.86
N LEU A 49 15.61 -12.28 -7.05
CA LEU A 49 15.68 -12.31 -5.60
C LEU A 49 14.50 -13.12 -5.05
N THR A 50 14.75 -13.85 -3.96
CA THR A 50 13.72 -14.54 -3.19
C THR A 50 12.76 -13.55 -2.51
N ALA A 51 11.67 -14.05 -1.93
CA ALA A 51 10.72 -13.21 -1.20
C ALA A 51 11.39 -12.45 -0.05
N VAL A 52 12.21 -13.13 0.75
CA VAL A 52 12.90 -12.48 1.88
C VAL A 52 13.92 -11.46 1.40
N GLU A 53 14.68 -11.73 0.36
CA GLU A 53 15.62 -10.77 -0.22
C GLU A 53 14.92 -9.55 -0.82
N ASN A 54 13.76 -9.73 -1.47
CA ASN A 54 12.95 -8.61 -1.96
C ASN A 54 12.49 -7.71 -0.82
N VAL A 55 12.12 -8.27 0.33
CA VAL A 55 11.71 -7.50 1.52
C VAL A 55 12.92 -6.81 2.15
N ALA A 56 14.05 -7.50 2.27
CA ALA A 56 15.27 -6.99 2.85
C ALA A 56 15.84 -5.74 2.13
N LEU A 57 15.52 -5.54 0.84
CA LEU A 57 15.88 -4.31 0.11
C LEU A 57 15.34 -3.02 0.76
N SER A 58 14.34 -3.14 1.61
CA SER A 58 13.68 -2.00 2.27
C SER A 58 13.84 -2.01 3.79
N GLU A 59 14.63 -2.91 4.36
CA GLU A 59 14.94 -2.93 5.79
C GLU A 59 15.61 -1.63 6.25
N SER A 60 15.38 -1.29 7.49
CA SER A 60 15.98 -0.13 8.15
C SER A 60 16.23 -0.43 9.62
N GLU A 61 17.13 0.31 10.25
CA GLU A 61 17.46 0.16 11.67
C GLU A 61 16.26 0.30 12.61
N GLU A 62 15.26 1.09 12.22
CA GLU A 62 14.03 1.35 12.98
C GLU A 62 12.90 0.37 12.59
N GLY A 63 13.15 -0.53 11.64
CA GLY A 63 12.18 -1.47 11.08
C GLY A 63 12.10 -2.79 11.81
N MET A 64 11.55 -3.78 11.14
CA MET A 64 11.55 -5.18 11.54
C MET A 64 12.43 -6.00 10.58
N ASP A 65 12.79 -7.21 10.97
CA ASP A 65 13.46 -8.17 10.11
C ASP A 65 12.55 -8.60 8.92
N ALA A 66 13.15 -8.88 7.74
CA ALA A 66 12.40 -9.28 6.55
C ALA A 66 11.60 -10.57 6.77
N ALA A 67 12.11 -11.53 7.53
CA ALA A 67 11.37 -12.75 7.82
C ALA A 67 10.17 -12.48 8.74
N GLU A 68 10.29 -11.56 9.70
CA GLU A 68 9.17 -11.10 10.52
C GLU A 68 8.11 -10.39 9.68
N ALA A 69 8.52 -9.54 8.73
CA ALA A 69 7.60 -8.89 7.81
C ALA A 69 6.85 -9.90 6.92
N LEU A 70 7.52 -10.95 6.43
CA LEU A 70 6.88 -12.03 5.68
C LEU A 70 5.91 -12.84 6.55
N LYS A 71 6.25 -13.12 7.80
CA LYS A 71 5.35 -13.76 8.76
C LYS A 71 4.09 -12.92 9.01
N LEU A 72 4.24 -11.60 9.13
CA LEU A 72 3.11 -10.67 9.31
C LEU A 72 2.08 -10.77 8.17
N VAL A 73 2.53 -11.05 6.94
CA VAL A 73 1.67 -11.21 5.76
C VAL A 73 1.34 -12.68 5.44
N GLY A 74 1.66 -13.61 6.34
CA GLY A 74 1.34 -15.04 6.19
C GLY A 74 2.18 -15.78 5.14
N LEU A 75 3.44 -15.37 4.93
CA LEU A 75 4.36 -15.95 3.93
C LEU A 75 5.65 -16.54 4.56
N GLU A 76 5.64 -16.89 5.84
CA GLU A 76 6.81 -17.47 6.52
C GLU A 76 7.39 -18.69 5.78
N ASN A 77 6.51 -19.58 5.29
CA ASN A 77 6.88 -20.81 4.57
C ASN A 77 7.26 -20.55 3.10
N ARG A 78 7.16 -19.32 2.61
CA ARG A 78 7.45 -18.92 1.23
C ARG A 78 8.66 -18.00 1.11
N LYS A 79 9.36 -17.74 2.20
CA LYS A 79 10.46 -16.76 2.25
C LYS A 79 11.58 -16.99 1.25
N ASN A 80 11.87 -18.25 0.92
CA ASN A 80 12.93 -18.64 -0.02
C ASN A 80 12.43 -18.84 -1.47
N ASN A 81 11.14 -18.60 -1.74
CA ASN A 81 10.60 -18.70 -3.09
C ASN A 81 10.94 -17.45 -3.90
N PHE A 82 11.23 -17.64 -5.19
CA PHE A 82 11.36 -16.57 -6.17
C PHE A 82 9.96 -16.09 -6.62
N PRO A 83 9.81 -14.85 -7.11
CA PRO A 83 8.52 -14.33 -7.58
C PRO A 83 7.80 -15.24 -8.57
N ALA A 84 8.52 -15.87 -9.51
CA ALA A 84 7.95 -16.82 -10.47
C ALA A 84 7.32 -18.08 -9.84
N GLN A 85 7.64 -18.38 -8.59
CA GLN A 85 7.10 -19.52 -7.82
C GLN A 85 5.93 -19.12 -6.91
N LEU A 86 5.53 -17.85 -6.94
CA LEU A 86 4.48 -17.28 -6.10
C LEU A 86 3.26 -16.92 -6.94
N SER A 87 2.07 -17.17 -6.41
CA SER A 87 0.83 -16.67 -6.99
C SER A 87 0.80 -15.14 -6.97
N GLY A 88 -0.06 -14.51 -7.77
CA GLY A 88 -0.22 -13.05 -7.79
C GLY A 88 -0.54 -12.48 -6.41
N GLY A 89 -1.42 -13.13 -5.65
CA GLY A 89 -1.72 -12.71 -4.28
C GLY A 89 -0.55 -12.89 -3.29
N GLU A 90 0.29 -13.91 -3.48
CA GLU A 90 1.51 -14.07 -2.69
C GLU A 90 2.55 -12.99 -3.06
N GLN A 91 2.72 -12.68 -4.35
CA GLN A 91 3.58 -11.60 -4.80
C GLN A 91 3.13 -10.24 -4.25
N GLN A 92 1.82 -9.98 -4.23
CA GLN A 92 1.26 -8.77 -3.62
C GLN A 92 1.54 -8.71 -2.12
N ARG A 93 1.41 -9.82 -1.39
CA ARG A 93 1.78 -9.88 0.03
C ARG A 93 3.28 -9.65 0.26
N VAL A 94 4.17 -10.14 -0.60
CA VAL A 94 5.61 -9.81 -0.55
C VAL A 94 5.83 -8.30 -0.77
N ALA A 95 5.13 -7.68 -1.73
CA ALA A 95 5.21 -6.24 -1.97
C ALA A 95 4.72 -5.43 -0.74
N ILE A 96 3.66 -5.88 -0.07
CA ILE A 96 3.18 -5.28 1.18
C ILE A 96 4.22 -5.46 2.30
N ALA A 97 4.77 -6.67 2.47
CA ALA A 97 5.83 -6.91 3.46
C ALA A 97 7.04 -5.98 3.24
N ARG A 98 7.49 -5.83 2.00
CA ARG A 98 8.54 -4.90 1.61
C ARG A 98 8.20 -3.44 1.94
N ALA A 99 6.95 -3.05 1.78
CA ALA A 99 6.50 -1.70 2.09
C ALA A 99 6.45 -1.42 3.60
N VAL A 100 6.13 -2.44 4.43
CA VAL A 100 5.94 -2.28 5.89
C VAL A 100 7.15 -2.65 6.73
N VAL A 101 8.16 -3.36 6.18
CA VAL A 101 9.35 -3.82 6.91
C VAL A 101 10.09 -2.69 7.63
N LYS A 102 10.15 -1.52 7.05
CA LYS A 102 10.77 -0.31 7.61
C LYS A 102 9.89 0.44 8.60
N ASN A 103 8.72 -0.10 8.96
CA ASN A 103 7.76 0.48 9.90
C ASN A 103 7.27 1.91 9.51
N PRO A 104 6.82 2.14 8.26
CA PRO A 104 6.43 3.46 7.79
C PRO A 104 5.21 3.99 8.54
N LYS A 105 5.07 5.32 8.63
CA LYS A 105 3.88 6.00 9.19
C LYS A 105 2.72 6.08 8.20
N LEU A 106 3.06 6.14 6.91
CA LEU A 106 2.10 6.24 5.81
C LEU A 106 2.36 5.11 4.81
N LEU A 107 1.32 4.36 4.47
CA LEU A 107 1.33 3.37 3.40
C LEU A 107 0.47 3.89 2.25
N LEU A 108 1.08 4.05 1.08
CA LEU A 108 0.42 4.45 -0.15
C LEU A 108 0.22 3.23 -1.03
N CYS A 109 -1.01 2.88 -1.33
CA CYS A 109 -1.37 1.73 -2.15
C CYS A 109 -2.04 2.20 -3.44
N ASP A 110 -1.45 1.86 -4.57
CA ASP A 110 -1.97 2.15 -5.90
C ASP A 110 -2.55 0.85 -6.47
N GLU A 111 -3.88 0.80 -6.60
CA GLU A 111 -4.66 -0.37 -7.06
C GLU A 111 -4.21 -1.71 -6.44
N PRO A 112 -4.15 -1.84 -5.10
CA PRO A 112 -3.52 -3.00 -4.45
C PRO A 112 -4.24 -4.34 -4.72
N THR A 113 -5.44 -4.31 -5.26
CA THR A 113 -6.25 -5.49 -5.61
C THR A 113 -6.52 -5.63 -7.11
N GLY A 114 -6.08 -4.68 -7.93
CA GLY A 114 -6.47 -4.57 -9.33
C GLY A 114 -6.06 -5.73 -10.24
N ALA A 115 -5.02 -6.49 -9.87
CA ALA A 115 -4.53 -7.65 -10.60
C ALA A 115 -4.93 -9.01 -9.95
N LEU A 116 -5.87 -8.99 -8.99
CA LEU A 116 -6.21 -10.16 -8.18
C LEU A 116 -7.67 -10.57 -8.39
N ASP A 117 -7.95 -11.86 -8.22
CA ASP A 117 -9.31 -12.36 -8.11
C ASP A 117 -10.00 -11.83 -6.84
N SER A 118 -11.33 -11.90 -6.81
CA SER A 118 -12.14 -11.32 -5.72
C SER A 118 -11.79 -11.88 -4.34
N ALA A 119 -11.54 -13.18 -4.23
CA ALA A 119 -11.23 -13.81 -2.94
C ALA A 119 -9.86 -13.38 -2.43
N THR A 120 -8.85 -13.40 -3.30
CA THR A 120 -7.50 -12.93 -3.00
C THR A 120 -7.49 -11.43 -2.69
N GLY A 121 -8.26 -10.62 -3.44
CA GLY A 121 -8.43 -9.20 -3.19
C GLY A 121 -8.97 -8.90 -1.78
N LYS A 122 -10.00 -9.65 -1.32
CA LYS A 122 -10.52 -9.52 0.05
C LYS A 122 -9.45 -9.79 1.10
N ASN A 123 -8.63 -10.82 0.90
CA ASN A 123 -7.54 -11.14 1.83
C ASN A 123 -6.51 -9.99 1.92
N ILE A 124 -6.20 -9.34 0.80
CA ILE A 124 -5.32 -8.16 0.78
C ILE A 124 -5.95 -7.00 1.52
N VAL A 125 -7.24 -6.72 1.31
CA VAL A 125 -7.96 -5.64 2.02
C VAL A 125 -7.97 -5.91 3.53
N SER A 126 -8.30 -7.13 3.95
CA SER A 126 -8.26 -7.55 5.37
C SER A 126 -6.88 -7.36 5.99
N LEU A 127 -5.83 -7.71 5.26
CA LEU A 127 -4.44 -7.49 5.68
C LEU A 127 -4.15 -6.00 5.87
N LEU A 128 -4.47 -5.15 4.89
CA LEU A 128 -4.25 -3.70 4.98
C LEU A 128 -4.99 -3.08 6.17
N LEU A 129 -6.25 -3.42 6.37
CA LEU A 129 -7.04 -2.95 7.52
C LEU A 129 -6.44 -3.42 8.85
N SER A 130 -5.94 -4.66 8.92
CA SER A 130 -5.28 -5.18 10.12
C SER A 130 -3.99 -4.41 10.44
N LEU A 131 -3.24 -4.01 9.41
CA LEU A 131 -2.03 -3.21 9.54
C LEU A 131 -2.35 -1.78 10.02
N ALA A 132 -3.42 -1.16 9.51
CA ALA A 132 -3.88 0.15 9.96
C ALA A 132 -4.20 0.14 11.46
N LYS A 133 -5.04 -0.81 11.90
CA LYS A 133 -5.48 -0.91 13.31
C LYS A 133 -4.36 -1.25 14.29
N LYS A 134 -3.47 -2.21 13.93
CA LYS A 134 -2.43 -2.70 14.86
C LYS A 134 -1.24 -1.77 15.06
N LYS A 135 -0.96 -0.92 14.10
CA LYS A 135 0.31 -0.17 14.04
C LYS A 135 0.12 1.35 14.06
N ASP A 136 -1.08 1.83 14.32
CA ASP A 136 -1.39 3.28 14.28
C ASP A 136 -0.87 3.94 12.99
N LYS A 137 -1.15 3.30 11.86
CA LYS A 137 -0.67 3.71 10.54
C LYS A 137 -1.79 4.29 9.72
N THR A 138 -1.48 5.31 8.95
CA THR A 138 -2.36 5.80 7.90
C THR A 138 -2.13 4.99 6.62
N ILE A 139 -3.21 4.42 6.07
CA ILE A 139 -3.18 3.75 4.77
C ILE A 139 -4.04 4.55 3.81
N VAL A 140 -3.44 4.97 2.71
CA VAL A 140 -4.14 5.64 1.60
C VAL A 140 -4.17 4.67 0.43
N VAL A 141 -5.37 4.38 -0.05
CA VAL A 141 -5.60 3.51 -1.22
C VAL A 141 -6.13 4.37 -2.36
N VAL A 142 -5.43 4.39 -3.48
CA VAL A 142 -5.92 4.93 -4.74
C VAL A 142 -6.51 3.77 -5.53
N THR A 143 -7.78 3.89 -5.92
CA THR A 143 -8.47 2.82 -6.64
C THR A 143 -9.66 3.36 -7.43
N HIS A 144 -9.99 2.70 -8.53
CA HIS A 144 -11.22 2.89 -9.27
C HIS A 144 -12.34 1.93 -8.79
N ASN A 145 -12.03 0.98 -7.91
CA ASN A 145 -13.03 0.06 -7.38
C ASN A 145 -13.82 0.70 -6.24
N ALA A 146 -15.04 1.17 -6.57
CA ALA A 146 -15.94 1.84 -5.62
C ALA A 146 -16.29 0.97 -4.39
N LYS A 147 -16.17 -0.37 -4.49
CA LYS A 147 -16.45 -1.27 -3.36
C LYS A 147 -15.44 -1.15 -2.22
N LEU A 148 -14.21 -0.72 -2.51
CA LEU A 148 -13.22 -0.44 -1.47
C LEU A 148 -13.59 0.77 -0.61
N ALA A 149 -14.41 1.69 -1.11
CA ALA A 149 -14.91 2.81 -0.34
C ALA A 149 -15.78 2.35 0.86
N GLU A 150 -16.46 1.20 0.75
CA GLU A 150 -17.36 0.69 1.80
C GLU A 150 -16.62 0.23 3.08
N VAL A 151 -15.31 -0.03 2.99
CA VAL A 151 -14.47 -0.48 4.13
C VAL A 151 -13.49 0.59 4.64
N ALA A 152 -13.51 1.78 4.04
CA ALA A 152 -12.63 2.88 4.42
C ALA A 152 -13.26 3.75 5.51
N ASP A 153 -12.44 4.34 6.39
CA ASP A 153 -12.90 5.33 7.39
C ASP A 153 -13.23 6.68 6.73
N ARG A 154 -12.57 6.99 5.60
CA ARG A 154 -12.75 8.25 4.84
C ARG A 154 -12.61 7.99 3.35
N VAL A 155 -13.48 8.59 2.57
CA VAL A 155 -13.50 8.47 1.11
C VAL A 155 -13.41 9.85 0.48
N ILE A 156 -12.39 10.05 -0.35
CA ILE A 156 -12.18 11.28 -1.11
C ILE A 156 -12.35 10.94 -2.59
N ARG A 157 -13.29 11.60 -3.27
CA ARG A 157 -13.50 11.42 -4.71
C ARG A 157 -12.90 12.58 -5.48
N LEU A 158 -12.19 12.23 -6.53
CA LEU A 158 -11.50 13.17 -7.40
C LEU A 158 -12.10 13.08 -8.81
N SER A 159 -12.35 14.22 -9.44
CA SER A 159 -12.67 14.33 -10.86
C SER A 159 -11.97 15.56 -11.44
N ASP A 160 -11.33 15.40 -12.59
CA ASP A 160 -10.59 16.46 -13.29
C ASP A 160 -9.61 17.25 -12.40
N GLY A 161 -8.91 16.51 -11.52
CA GLY A 161 -7.94 17.08 -10.60
C GLY A 161 -8.53 17.87 -9.42
N ARG A 162 -9.85 17.79 -9.19
CA ARG A 162 -10.56 18.48 -8.10
C ARG A 162 -11.22 17.48 -7.16
N ILE A 163 -11.27 17.82 -5.88
CA ILE A 163 -12.06 17.07 -4.89
C ILE A 163 -13.53 17.39 -5.14
N VAL A 164 -14.33 16.35 -5.46
CA VAL A 164 -15.77 16.45 -5.69
C VAL A 164 -16.59 15.95 -4.49
N SER A 165 -16.04 15.07 -3.66
CA SER A 165 -16.60 14.73 -2.34
C SER A 165 -15.49 14.31 -1.36
N ASP A 166 -15.78 14.50 -0.07
CA ASP A 166 -14.95 14.11 1.06
C ASP A 166 -15.89 13.65 2.19
N GLU A 167 -15.95 12.35 2.39
CA GLU A 167 -16.92 11.69 3.24
C GLU A 167 -16.25 10.88 4.33
N HIS A 168 -16.66 11.05 5.57
CA HIS A 168 -16.32 10.16 6.69
C HIS A 168 -17.37 9.06 6.79
N ILE A 169 -16.93 7.81 6.87
CA ILE A 169 -17.79 6.65 7.00
C ILE A 169 -17.86 6.26 8.50
N GLU A 170 -19.00 6.50 9.13
CA GLU A 170 -19.17 6.23 10.58
C GLU A 170 -19.11 4.75 10.92
N ALA A 171 -19.58 3.87 10.02
CA ALA A 171 -19.59 2.42 10.20
C ALA A 171 -19.05 1.71 8.94
N PRO A 172 -17.73 1.65 8.76
CA PRO A 172 -17.13 0.90 7.65
C PRO A 172 -17.51 -0.58 7.72
N LYS A 173 -17.83 -1.17 6.56
CA LYS A 173 -18.11 -2.60 6.46
C LYS A 173 -16.85 -3.44 6.69
N SER A 174 -17.03 -4.69 7.05
CA SER A 174 -15.93 -5.66 7.05
C SER A 174 -15.60 -6.11 5.62
N PRO A 175 -14.37 -6.57 5.35
CA PRO A 175 -14.00 -7.08 4.01
C PRO A 175 -14.84 -8.27 3.55
N GLU A 176 -15.40 -9.04 4.45
CA GLU A 176 -16.27 -10.18 4.16
C GLU A 176 -17.62 -9.74 3.57
N GLU A 177 -18.11 -8.57 3.98
CA GLU A 177 -19.40 -8.02 3.55
C GLU A 177 -19.39 -7.37 2.17
N ILE A 178 -18.20 -7.08 1.64
CA ILE A 178 -18.08 -6.46 0.31
C ILE A 178 -17.87 -7.50 -0.79
N ASN A 179 -18.41 -7.22 -1.98
CA ASN A 179 -18.16 -8.04 -3.17
C ASN A 179 -17.19 -7.32 -4.10
N LEU A 180 -15.94 -7.79 -4.13
CA LEU A 180 -14.88 -7.24 -4.99
C LEU A 180 -14.89 -7.80 -6.41
N SER A 181 -15.96 -8.48 -6.85
CA SER A 181 -16.08 -8.96 -8.22
C SER A 181 -15.85 -7.79 -9.18
N LEU A 182 -14.89 -7.93 -10.07
CA LEU A 182 -14.68 -7.02 -11.18
C LEU A 182 -15.93 -7.07 -12.04
N ILE A 183 -16.73 -6.01 -12.03
CA ILE A 183 -17.70 -5.80 -13.09
C ILE A 183 -16.86 -5.38 -14.30
N HIS A 184 -16.58 -6.33 -15.21
CA HIS A 184 -16.17 -5.97 -16.55
C HIS A 184 -17.35 -5.21 -17.17
N ILE A 185 -17.30 -3.89 -17.12
CA ILE A 185 -18.10 -3.08 -18.00
C ILE A 185 -17.40 -3.20 -19.35
N SER A 186 -17.87 -4.15 -20.16
CA SER A 186 -17.59 -4.11 -21.59
C SER A 186 -18.31 -2.89 -22.17
N GLU A 187 -17.53 -1.92 -22.66
CA GLU A 187 -18.02 -0.89 -23.56
C GLU A 187 -18.59 -1.50 -24.83
#